data_5d0104bd160ab72eda2f6fd1a71d9288
#
_entry.id   5d0104bd160ab72eda2f6fd1a71d9288
#
_cell.length_a   1.000
_cell.length_b   1.000
_cell.length_c   1.000
_cell.angle_alpha   90.00
_cell.angle_beta   90.00
_cell.angle_gamma   90.00
#
_symmetry.space_group_name_H-M   'P 1'
#
loop_
_entity.id
_entity.type
_entity.pdbx_description
1 polymer ?
#
loop_
_entity_poly.entity_id
_entity_poly.type
_entity_poly.pdbx_seq_one_letter_code
_entity_poly.pdbx_strand_id
1 'polypeptide(L)'
;MLASFGATADRVMVSSLKGEVNNGSVDQVIEDLENAEATSSHLFVLKIDTPGGYIEPTRRLVQAILDSPVPVVGYVAPAGARAGSAGTFILSACHIAAMSPATNVGSAKPIMLTFGDPDPDLKDKLINDAAAQMRSLAQLRDRNAEWLESAVVDSKNITADEALELGVIDLIAPNQSELLKRLDGRTVVLAGDSIRLDLGEAETVEGEAGAGQPEFLWWVYAGIGLLVFEIIAPGFIAMFFGAGALF
;
A
#
# COMPACT_ATOMS: atom_id res chain seq x y z
N MET A 1 -47.43 1.75 0.21
CA MET A 1 -46.23 2.60 0.05
C MET A 1 -45.00 1.66 0.09
N LEU A 2 -44.56 1.20 -1.06
CA LEU A 2 -43.38 0.32 -1.19
C LEU A 2 -42.16 1.23 -1.16
N ALA A 3 -41.41 1.18 -0.06
CA ALA A 3 -40.09 1.79 -0.02
C ALA A 3 -39.21 1.05 -1.02
N SER A 4 -38.85 1.70 -2.12
CA SER A 4 -37.81 1.27 -3.02
C SER A 4 -36.49 1.33 -2.21
N PHE A 5 -36.00 0.18 -1.75
CA PHE A 5 -34.60 0.04 -1.39
C PHE A 5 -33.85 0.21 -2.69
N GLY A 6 -33.22 1.39 -2.87
CA GLY A 6 -32.26 1.59 -3.93
C GLY A 6 -31.18 0.52 -3.77
N ALA A 7 -31.00 -0.30 -4.80
CA ALA A 7 -29.84 -1.16 -4.89
C ALA A 7 -28.60 -0.25 -4.73
N THR A 8 -27.85 -0.43 -3.66
CA THR A 8 -26.52 0.18 -3.56
C THR A 8 -25.73 -0.38 -4.73
N ALA A 9 -25.32 0.47 -5.67
CA ALA A 9 -24.46 0.05 -6.76
C ALA A 9 -23.23 -0.65 -6.15
N ASP A 10 -22.91 -1.81 -6.72
CA ASP A 10 -21.70 -2.54 -6.32
C ASP A 10 -20.51 -1.59 -6.46
N ARG A 11 -19.71 -1.44 -5.39
CA ARG A 11 -18.65 -0.44 -5.33
C ARG A 11 -17.28 -1.10 -5.21
N VAL A 12 -16.35 -0.66 -6.04
CA VAL A 12 -14.91 -0.98 -5.93
C VAL A 12 -14.18 0.27 -5.52
N MET A 13 -13.59 0.24 -4.33
CA MET A 13 -12.69 1.32 -3.88
C MET A 13 -11.29 1.06 -4.42
N VAL A 14 -10.66 2.08 -4.98
CA VAL A 14 -9.28 2.02 -5.50
C VAL A 14 -8.42 3.02 -4.76
N SER A 15 -7.32 2.56 -4.20
CA SER A 15 -6.32 3.38 -3.54
C SER A 15 -4.94 3.19 -4.16
N SER A 16 -4.00 4.07 -3.88
CA SER A 16 -2.67 4.03 -4.47
C SER A 16 -1.57 4.21 -3.43
N LEU A 17 -0.64 3.27 -3.37
CA LEU A 17 0.60 3.35 -2.59
C LEU A 17 1.76 3.59 -3.55
N LYS A 18 2.13 4.87 -3.72
CA LYS A 18 3.19 5.28 -4.65
C LYS A 18 4.36 5.93 -3.90
N GLY A 19 5.58 5.52 -4.26
CA GLY A 19 6.80 6.03 -3.62
C GLY A 19 7.12 5.33 -2.31
N GLU A 20 7.74 6.03 -1.37
CA GLU A 20 8.20 5.46 -0.11
C GLU A 20 7.04 5.07 0.83
N VAL A 21 7.14 3.89 1.44
CA VAL A 21 6.20 3.46 2.48
C VAL A 21 6.57 4.12 3.80
N ASN A 22 5.83 5.15 4.17
CA ASN A 22 5.99 5.93 5.40
C ASN A 22 4.64 6.11 6.10
N ASN A 23 4.62 6.81 7.25
CA ASN A 23 3.38 7.00 8.01
C ASN A 23 2.30 7.69 7.17
N GLY A 24 2.63 8.78 6.45
CA GLY A 24 1.64 9.55 5.69
C GLY A 24 1.02 8.73 4.56
N SER A 25 1.84 8.00 3.76
CA SER A 25 1.34 7.15 2.69
C SER A 25 0.49 5.97 3.19
N VAL A 26 0.84 5.44 4.37
CA VAL A 26 0.10 4.33 4.99
C VAL A 26 -1.19 4.82 5.64
N ASP A 27 -1.17 5.93 6.36
CA ASP A 27 -2.36 6.51 7.00
C ASP A 27 -3.45 6.76 5.96
N GLN A 28 -3.08 7.29 4.80
CA GLN A 28 -4.02 7.53 3.71
C GLN A 28 -4.63 6.23 3.14
N VAL A 29 -3.80 5.19 2.91
CA VAL A 29 -4.31 3.90 2.43
C VAL A 29 -5.24 3.24 3.46
N ILE A 30 -4.91 3.35 4.76
CA ILE A 30 -5.77 2.83 5.83
C ILE A 30 -7.11 3.59 5.88
N GLU A 31 -7.09 4.92 5.75
CA GLU A 31 -8.30 5.74 5.69
C GLU A 31 -9.19 5.34 4.49
N ASP A 32 -8.59 5.14 3.30
CA ASP A 32 -9.33 4.65 2.14
C ASP A 32 -9.92 3.25 2.38
N LEU A 33 -9.21 2.37 3.09
CA LEU A 33 -9.68 1.03 3.44
C LEU A 33 -10.85 1.09 4.43
N GLU A 34 -10.78 1.94 5.46
CA GLU A 34 -11.86 2.21 6.41
C GLU A 34 -13.09 2.81 5.69
N ASN A 35 -12.87 3.68 4.71
CA ASN A 35 -13.94 4.22 3.86
C ASN A 35 -14.59 3.12 2.99
N ALA A 36 -13.79 2.18 2.46
CA ALA A 36 -14.32 1.03 1.72
C ALA A 36 -15.20 0.16 2.61
N GLU A 37 -14.81 -0.07 3.87
CA GLU A 37 -15.60 -0.78 4.87
C GLU A 37 -16.90 -0.04 5.20
N ALA A 38 -16.81 1.25 5.54
CA ALA A 38 -17.95 2.08 5.92
C ALA A 38 -19.00 2.19 4.79
N THR A 39 -18.56 2.13 3.53
CA THR A 39 -19.42 2.17 2.35
C THR A 39 -19.83 0.78 1.84
N SER A 40 -19.48 -0.28 2.57
CA SER A 40 -19.75 -1.67 2.19
C SER A 40 -19.27 -1.99 0.77
N SER A 41 -18.08 -1.54 0.41
CA SER A 41 -17.47 -1.84 -0.89
C SER A 41 -17.25 -3.33 -1.07
N HIS A 42 -17.49 -3.86 -2.27
CA HIS A 42 -17.32 -5.28 -2.58
C HIS A 42 -15.85 -5.67 -2.76
N LEU A 43 -14.99 -4.69 -3.04
CA LEU A 43 -13.56 -4.89 -3.27
C LEU A 43 -12.79 -3.62 -2.96
N PHE A 44 -11.60 -3.79 -2.40
CA PHE A 44 -10.58 -2.75 -2.28
C PHE A 44 -9.39 -3.11 -3.17
N VAL A 45 -9.04 -2.24 -4.12
CA VAL A 45 -7.87 -2.41 -5.00
C VAL A 45 -6.78 -1.45 -4.55
N LEU A 46 -5.67 -1.98 -4.06
CA LEU A 46 -4.48 -1.21 -3.72
C LEU A 46 -3.48 -1.26 -4.88
N LYS A 47 -3.37 -0.18 -5.63
CA LYS A 47 -2.31 -0.01 -6.64
C LYS A 47 -0.97 0.21 -5.94
N ILE A 48 0.04 -0.58 -6.27
CA ILE A 48 1.35 -0.58 -5.63
C ILE A 48 2.43 -0.19 -6.64
N ASP A 49 3.18 0.89 -6.34
CA ASP A 49 4.39 1.28 -7.03
C ASP A 49 5.38 1.87 -6.00
N THR A 50 6.14 1.01 -5.35
CA THR A 50 7.03 1.41 -4.26
C THR A 50 8.40 0.75 -4.32
N PRO A 51 9.47 1.49 -4.02
CA PRO A 51 10.79 0.91 -3.77
C PRO A 51 10.89 0.23 -2.40
N GLY A 52 9.93 0.45 -1.50
CA GLY A 52 9.95 0.06 -0.11
C GLY A 52 9.81 1.25 0.83
N GLY A 53 10.17 1.06 2.10
CA GLY A 53 10.11 2.11 3.12
C GLY A 53 10.33 1.56 4.52
N TYR A 54 9.70 2.17 5.51
CA TYR A 54 9.92 1.90 6.92
C TYR A 54 9.15 0.65 7.40
N ILE A 55 9.76 -0.07 8.35
CA ILE A 55 9.22 -1.34 8.88
C ILE A 55 7.88 -1.11 9.59
N GLU A 56 7.80 -0.13 10.50
CA GLU A 56 6.58 0.09 11.29
C GLU A 56 5.36 0.49 10.45
N PRO A 57 5.43 1.46 9.51
CA PRO A 57 4.34 1.74 8.59
C PRO A 57 3.93 0.50 7.77
N THR A 58 4.92 -0.29 7.30
CA THR A 58 4.65 -1.54 6.57
C THR A 58 3.85 -2.53 7.42
N ARG A 59 4.24 -2.74 8.68
CA ARG A 59 3.53 -3.63 9.62
C ARG A 59 2.10 -3.16 9.87
N ARG A 60 1.89 -1.86 10.06
CA ARG A 60 0.55 -1.28 10.24
C ARG A 60 -0.35 -1.54 9.04
N LEU A 61 0.14 -1.32 7.82
CA LEU A 61 -0.65 -1.56 6.62
C LEU A 61 -0.92 -3.06 6.40
N VAL A 62 0.09 -3.92 6.62
CA VAL A 62 -0.09 -5.38 6.58
C VAL A 62 -1.18 -5.81 7.57
N GLN A 63 -1.17 -5.30 8.81
CA GLN A 63 -2.19 -5.62 9.81
C GLN A 63 -3.57 -5.14 9.37
N ALA A 64 -3.70 -3.92 8.87
CA ALA A 64 -4.97 -3.39 8.38
C ALA A 64 -5.55 -4.25 7.23
N ILE A 65 -4.69 -4.72 6.31
CA ILE A 65 -5.10 -5.63 5.23
C ILE A 65 -5.58 -6.99 5.77
N LEU A 66 -4.88 -7.52 6.79
CA LEU A 66 -5.25 -8.82 7.40
C LEU A 66 -6.57 -8.74 8.16
N ASP A 67 -6.86 -7.63 8.82
CA ASP A 67 -8.07 -7.39 9.62
C ASP A 67 -9.25 -6.89 8.78
N SER A 68 -9.02 -6.56 7.50
CA SER A 68 -10.04 -5.98 6.63
C SER A 68 -11.23 -6.92 6.41
N PRO A 69 -12.47 -6.47 6.65
CA PRO A 69 -13.68 -7.20 6.29
C PRO A 69 -14.03 -7.08 4.80
N VAL A 70 -13.30 -6.25 4.05
CA VAL A 70 -13.43 -6.10 2.61
C VAL A 70 -12.29 -6.84 1.91
N PRO A 71 -12.56 -7.64 0.85
CA PRO A 71 -11.50 -8.27 0.08
C PRO A 71 -10.52 -7.25 -0.48
N VAL A 72 -9.21 -7.44 -0.24
CA VAL A 72 -8.15 -6.55 -0.70
C VAL A 72 -7.37 -7.20 -1.83
N VAL A 73 -7.27 -6.50 -2.95
CA VAL A 73 -6.41 -6.85 -4.10
C VAL A 73 -5.20 -5.94 -4.12
N GLY A 74 -4.01 -6.50 -3.97
CA GLY A 74 -2.77 -5.78 -4.27
C GLY A 74 -2.49 -5.86 -5.77
N TYR A 75 -2.31 -4.71 -6.41
CA TYR A 75 -2.07 -4.63 -7.85
C TYR A 75 -0.83 -3.80 -8.15
N VAL A 76 0.27 -4.48 -8.52
CA VAL A 76 1.51 -3.80 -8.92
C VAL A 76 1.31 -3.19 -10.30
N ALA A 77 1.13 -1.89 -10.37
CA ALA A 77 0.76 -1.15 -11.58
C ALA A 77 1.15 0.34 -11.46
N PRO A 78 1.28 1.04 -12.60
CA PRO A 78 1.16 0.60 -13.99
C PRO A 78 2.38 -0.21 -14.47
N ALA A 79 2.48 -0.48 -15.77
CA ALA A 79 3.69 -1.05 -16.36
C ALA A 79 4.93 -0.23 -15.98
N GLY A 80 6.00 -0.91 -15.55
CA GLY A 80 7.21 -0.29 -14.98
C GLY A 80 7.16 -0.07 -13.46
N ALA A 81 6.02 -0.27 -12.81
CA ALA A 81 5.89 -0.23 -11.36
C ALA A 81 6.59 -1.41 -10.68
N ARG A 82 6.79 -1.30 -9.38
CA ARG A 82 7.41 -2.35 -8.56
C ARG A 82 6.78 -2.48 -7.18
N ALA A 83 6.80 -3.69 -6.66
CA ALA A 83 6.54 -3.99 -5.25
C ALA A 83 7.87 -4.39 -4.59
N GLY A 84 8.76 -3.41 -4.38
CA GLY A 84 10.08 -3.61 -3.78
C GLY A 84 10.03 -3.59 -2.25
N SER A 85 10.85 -4.41 -1.58
CA SER A 85 11.03 -4.38 -0.12
C SER A 85 9.69 -4.43 0.63
N ALA A 86 9.30 -3.35 1.34
CA ALA A 86 8.00 -3.22 2.01
C ALA A 86 6.81 -3.59 1.09
N GLY A 87 6.87 -3.23 -0.20
CA GLY A 87 5.85 -3.55 -1.18
C GLY A 87 5.62 -5.06 -1.35
N THR A 88 6.67 -5.87 -1.21
CA THR A 88 6.56 -7.33 -1.27
C THR A 88 5.72 -7.87 -0.09
N PHE A 89 5.94 -7.36 1.13
CA PHE A 89 5.15 -7.73 2.32
C PHE A 89 3.69 -7.33 2.16
N ILE A 90 3.45 -6.10 1.71
CA ILE A 90 2.10 -5.56 1.49
C ILE A 90 1.35 -6.38 0.44
N LEU A 91 1.98 -6.66 -0.71
CA LEU A 91 1.40 -7.49 -1.75
C LEU A 91 1.09 -8.90 -1.24
N SER A 92 2.01 -9.49 -0.45
CA SER A 92 1.86 -10.84 0.12
C SER A 92 0.74 -10.93 1.17
N ALA A 93 0.40 -9.84 1.85
CA ALA A 93 -0.71 -9.77 2.81
C ALA A 93 -2.07 -9.72 2.13
N CYS A 94 -2.17 -9.15 0.92
CA CYS A 94 -3.43 -8.99 0.19
C CYS A 94 -4.11 -10.33 -0.12
N HIS A 95 -5.44 -10.33 -0.12
CA HIS A 95 -6.25 -11.52 -0.41
C HIS A 95 -5.99 -12.04 -1.84
N ILE A 96 -5.84 -11.12 -2.79
CA ILE A 96 -5.42 -11.43 -4.15
C ILE A 96 -4.19 -10.56 -4.48
N ALA A 97 -3.17 -11.17 -5.08
CA ALA A 97 -1.99 -10.48 -5.59
C ALA A 97 -2.00 -10.48 -7.12
N ALA A 98 -1.95 -9.30 -7.70
CA ALA A 98 -1.95 -9.10 -9.14
C ALA A 98 -0.80 -8.20 -9.57
N MET A 99 -0.32 -8.39 -10.78
CA MET A 99 0.72 -7.55 -11.37
C MET A 99 0.37 -7.14 -12.79
N SER A 100 0.78 -5.93 -13.19
CA SER A 100 0.77 -5.54 -14.60
C SER A 100 1.98 -6.13 -15.31
N PRO A 101 1.93 -6.37 -16.64
CA PRO A 101 3.13 -6.71 -17.42
C PRO A 101 4.24 -5.67 -17.21
N ALA A 102 5.51 -6.13 -17.32
CA ALA A 102 6.70 -5.32 -17.12
C ALA A 102 6.82 -4.67 -15.73
N THR A 103 6.30 -5.34 -14.70
CA THR A 103 6.49 -5.00 -13.27
C THR A 103 7.35 -6.05 -12.57
N ASN A 104 7.80 -5.76 -11.36
CA ASN A 104 8.61 -6.68 -10.57
C ASN A 104 8.23 -6.68 -9.09
N VAL A 105 8.60 -7.75 -8.38
CA VAL A 105 8.36 -7.95 -6.95
C VAL A 105 9.58 -8.61 -6.30
N GLY A 106 9.90 -8.22 -5.06
CA GLY A 106 10.99 -8.83 -4.28
C GLY A 106 11.91 -7.83 -3.60
N SER A 107 13.19 -8.22 -3.43
CA SER A 107 14.23 -7.43 -2.74
C SER A 107 13.79 -7.00 -1.34
N ALA A 108 13.22 -7.95 -0.56
CA ALA A 108 12.53 -7.67 0.70
C ALA A 108 13.44 -7.76 1.94
N LYS A 109 14.77 -7.83 1.77
CA LYS A 109 15.72 -7.90 2.87
C LYS A 109 15.72 -6.61 3.69
N PRO A 110 15.51 -6.65 5.01
CA PRO A 110 15.59 -5.48 5.87
C PRO A 110 16.96 -4.84 5.82
N ILE A 111 17.01 -3.51 5.76
CA ILE A 111 18.24 -2.71 5.83
C ILE A 111 18.22 -1.91 7.11
N MET A 112 19.31 -1.97 7.88
CA MET A 112 19.50 -1.14 9.07
C MET A 112 20.22 0.16 8.67
N LEU A 113 19.60 1.29 8.98
CA LEU A 113 20.22 2.60 8.84
C LEU A 113 20.93 2.93 10.16
N THR A 114 22.21 2.55 10.30
CA THR A 114 23.06 2.85 11.48
C THR A 114 24.31 3.60 11.07
N PHE A 115 24.83 4.44 11.98
CA PHE A 115 26.17 4.98 11.84
C PHE A 115 27.19 3.89 12.24
N GLY A 116 27.90 3.32 11.25
CA GLY A 116 28.86 2.22 11.43
C GLY A 116 28.25 0.87 11.02
N ASP A 117 29.08 -0.18 11.12
CA ASP A 117 28.63 -1.54 10.82
C ASP A 117 27.60 -2.00 11.86
N PRO A 118 26.42 -2.45 11.44
CA PRO A 118 25.41 -2.97 12.38
C PRO A 118 25.92 -4.22 13.08
N ASP A 119 25.48 -4.40 14.33
CA ASP A 119 25.70 -5.63 15.09
C ASP A 119 25.22 -6.84 14.28
N PRO A 120 26.07 -7.81 13.95
CA PRO A 120 25.68 -8.99 13.17
C PRO A 120 24.52 -9.76 13.79
N ASP A 121 24.47 -9.92 15.11
CA ASP A 121 23.41 -10.65 15.81
C ASP A 121 22.05 -9.93 15.67
N LEU A 122 22.04 -8.60 15.71
CA LEU A 122 20.82 -7.81 15.54
C LEU A 122 20.33 -7.87 14.09
N LYS A 123 21.25 -7.82 13.12
CA LYS A 123 20.94 -7.97 11.70
C LYS A 123 20.30 -9.34 11.41
N ASP A 124 20.88 -10.41 11.94
CA ASP A 124 20.36 -11.77 11.74
C ASP A 124 18.98 -11.94 12.39
N LYS A 125 18.76 -11.37 13.57
CA LYS A 125 17.43 -11.37 14.21
C LYS A 125 16.37 -10.68 13.34
N LEU A 126 16.68 -9.51 12.78
CA LEU A 126 15.76 -8.78 11.90
C LEU A 126 15.43 -9.55 10.62
N ILE A 127 16.44 -10.18 10.00
CA ILE A 127 16.23 -10.99 8.80
C ILE A 127 15.36 -12.21 9.12
N ASN A 128 15.64 -12.91 10.23
CA ASN A 128 14.90 -14.08 10.64
C ASN A 128 13.44 -13.75 10.99
N ASP A 129 13.18 -12.64 11.69
CA ASP A 129 11.84 -12.16 11.98
C ASP A 129 11.06 -11.83 10.70
N ALA A 130 11.67 -11.07 9.80
CA ALA A 130 11.08 -10.73 8.51
C ALA A 130 10.80 -11.96 7.63
N ALA A 131 11.72 -12.93 7.61
CA ALA A 131 11.55 -14.19 6.89
C ALA A 131 10.39 -15.03 7.45
N ALA A 132 10.28 -15.11 8.78
CA ALA A 132 9.17 -15.80 9.45
C ALA A 132 7.82 -15.13 9.13
N GLN A 133 7.75 -13.80 9.19
CA GLN A 133 6.56 -13.04 8.82
C GLN A 133 6.16 -13.32 7.36
N MET A 134 7.13 -13.28 6.43
CA MET A 134 6.87 -13.53 5.01
C MET A 134 6.34 -14.95 4.76
N ARG A 135 6.93 -15.98 5.40
CA ARG A 135 6.41 -17.35 5.32
C ARG A 135 4.98 -17.46 5.83
N SER A 136 4.67 -16.77 6.94
CA SER A 136 3.32 -16.79 7.52
C SER A 136 2.30 -16.14 6.55
N LEU A 137 2.63 -15.02 5.94
CA LEU A 137 1.77 -14.38 4.94
C LEU A 137 1.56 -15.27 3.71
N ALA A 138 2.65 -15.89 3.21
CA ALA A 138 2.60 -16.79 2.08
C ALA A 138 1.69 -18.00 2.34
N GLN A 139 1.83 -18.63 3.51
CA GLN A 139 1.00 -19.76 3.92
C GLN A 139 -0.46 -19.38 4.09
N LEU A 140 -0.74 -18.21 4.67
CA LEU A 140 -2.10 -17.70 4.84
C LEU A 140 -2.83 -17.50 3.51
N ARG A 141 -2.09 -17.11 2.46
CA ARG A 141 -2.63 -16.79 1.15
C ARG A 141 -2.38 -17.89 0.09
N ASP A 142 -1.94 -19.06 0.51
CA ASP A 142 -1.63 -20.22 -0.37
C ASP A 142 -0.66 -19.86 -1.52
N ARG A 143 0.41 -19.12 -1.17
CA ARG A 143 1.46 -18.68 -2.10
C ARG A 143 2.78 -19.39 -1.84
N ASN A 144 3.73 -19.26 -2.75
CA ASN A 144 5.05 -19.88 -2.68
C ASN A 144 5.89 -19.31 -1.52
N ALA A 145 5.81 -19.97 -0.36
CA ALA A 145 6.51 -19.54 0.86
C ALA A 145 8.04 -19.61 0.72
N GLU A 146 8.58 -20.61 0.00
CA GLU A 146 10.01 -20.77 -0.18
C GLU A 146 10.60 -19.60 -1.01
N TRP A 147 9.94 -19.25 -2.10
CA TRP A 147 10.39 -18.12 -2.90
C TRP A 147 10.26 -16.79 -2.12
N LEU A 148 9.13 -16.56 -1.47
CA LEU A 148 8.88 -15.34 -0.70
C LEU A 148 9.86 -15.18 0.47
N GLU A 149 10.23 -16.28 1.15
CA GLU A 149 11.31 -16.25 2.14
C GLU A 149 12.64 -15.87 1.50
N SER A 150 12.97 -16.42 0.32
CA SER A 150 14.22 -16.11 -0.38
C SER A 150 14.30 -14.64 -0.84
N ALA A 151 13.15 -14.00 -1.10
CA ALA A 151 13.09 -12.55 -1.36
C ALA A 151 13.56 -11.72 -0.16
N VAL A 152 13.36 -12.24 1.08
CA VAL A 152 13.87 -11.63 2.30
C VAL A 152 15.33 -11.99 2.57
N VAL A 153 15.66 -13.28 2.56
CA VAL A 153 17.00 -13.76 2.95
C VAL A 153 18.05 -13.42 1.90
N ASP A 154 17.75 -13.65 0.62
CA ASP A 154 18.67 -13.53 -0.51
C ASP A 154 18.44 -12.28 -1.36
N SER A 155 17.46 -11.45 -1.01
CA SER A 155 17.07 -10.24 -1.78
C SER A 155 16.64 -10.58 -3.22
N LYS A 156 16.07 -11.76 -3.48
CA LYS A 156 15.60 -12.12 -4.80
C LYS A 156 14.50 -11.17 -5.30
N ASN A 157 14.49 -10.98 -6.63
CA ASN A 157 13.49 -10.16 -7.31
C ASN A 157 13.13 -10.82 -8.64
N ILE A 158 11.84 -10.80 -9.01
CA ILE A 158 11.34 -11.43 -10.23
C ILE A 158 10.34 -10.56 -10.96
N THR A 159 10.17 -10.84 -12.23
CA THR A 159 9.18 -10.26 -13.12
C THR A 159 7.76 -10.76 -12.81
N ALA A 160 6.75 -10.09 -13.37
CA ALA A 160 5.36 -10.51 -13.24
C ALA A 160 5.11 -11.93 -13.76
N ASP A 161 5.72 -12.30 -14.90
CA ASP A 161 5.55 -13.62 -15.52
C ASP A 161 6.16 -14.72 -14.64
N GLU A 162 7.38 -14.53 -14.15
CA GLU A 162 8.02 -15.44 -13.19
C GLU A 162 7.23 -15.55 -11.88
N ALA A 163 6.67 -14.43 -11.39
CA ALA A 163 5.89 -14.41 -10.17
C ALA A 163 4.59 -15.21 -10.30
N LEU A 164 3.96 -15.17 -11.46
CA LEU A 164 2.79 -16.00 -11.75
C LEU A 164 3.16 -17.48 -11.87
N GLU A 165 4.23 -17.80 -12.63
CA GLU A 165 4.70 -19.18 -12.82
C GLU A 165 5.10 -19.84 -11.50
N LEU A 166 5.75 -19.09 -10.61
CA LEU A 166 6.19 -19.58 -9.31
C LEU A 166 5.08 -19.57 -8.24
N GLY A 167 3.88 -19.10 -8.53
CA GLY A 167 2.79 -19.00 -7.56
C GLY A 167 3.04 -17.96 -6.47
N VAL A 168 3.75 -16.89 -6.78
CA VAL A 168 3.96 -15.73 -5.90
C VAL A 168 2.79 -14.75 -5.99
N ILE A 169 2.15 -14.70 -7.17
CA ILE A 169 0.94 -13.91 -7.43
C ILE A 169 -0.16 -14.78 -8.05
N ASP A 170 -1.39 -14.26 -8.04
CA ASP A 170 -2.58 -15.00 -8.47
C ASP A 170 -2.94 -14.75 -9.95
N LEU A 171 -2.56 -13.57 -10.50
CA LEU A 171 -2.87 -13.22 -11.88
C LEU A 171 -2.04 -12.03 -12.39
N ILE A 172 -1.97 -11.93 -13.72
CA ILE A 172 -1.45 -10.75 -14.42
C ILE A 172 -2.60 -10.06 -15.12
N ALA A 173 -2.67 -8.71 -15.05
CA ALA A 173 -3.64 -7.91 -15.77
C ALA A 173 -2.98 -6.64 -16.32
N PRO A 174 -3.19 -6.29 -17.61
CA PRO A 174 -2.50 -5.14 -18.22
C PRO A 174 -3.00 -3.78 -17.73
N ASN A 175 -4.22 -3.72 -17.20
CA ASN A 175 -4.83 -2.52 -16.68
C ASN A 175 -5.95 -2.86 -15.68
N GLN A 176 -6.47 -1.85 -15.00
CA GLN A 176 -7.52 -2.00 -13.97
C GLN A 176 -8.82 -2.62 -14.53
N SER A 177 -9.24 -2.25 -15.73
CA SER A 177 -10.46 -2.80 -16.34
C SER A 177 -10.32 -4.32 -16.57
N GLU A 178 -9.18 -4.78 -17.08
CA GLU A 178 -8.90 -6.21 -17.26
C GLU A 178 -8.70 -6.93 -15.91
N LEU A 179 -8.15 -6.23 -14.90
CA LEU A 179 -8.08 -6.76 -13.55
C LEU A 179 -9.48 -7.08 -13.02
N LEU A 180 -10.39 -6.11 -13.02
CA LEU A 180 -11.76 -6.28 -12.52
C LEU A 180 -12.52 -7.38 -13.28
N LYS A 181 -12.39 -7.45 -14.61
CA LYS A 181 -12.99 -8.54 -15.40
C LYS A 181 -12.46 -9.93 -15.01
N ARG A 182 -11.16 -10.05 -14.69
CA ARG A 182 -10.57 -11.34 -14.27
C ARG A 182 -10.91 -11.71 -12.84
N LEU A 183 -11.28 -10.73 -12.02
CA LEU A 183 -11.69 -10.90 -10.63
C LEU A 183 -13.19 -11.23 -10.52
N ASP A 184 -13.99 -10.78 -11.48
CA ASP A 184 -15.43 -11.03 -11.47
C ASP A 184 -15.75 -12.52 -11.44
N GLY A 185 -16.63 -12.92 -10.55
CA GLY A 185 -17.00 -14.31 -10.29
C GLY A 185 -15.96 -15.14 -9.52
N ARG A 186 -14.77 -14.61 -9.20
CA ARG A 186 -13.79 -15.32 -8.33
C ARG A 186 -14.28 -15.43 -6.90
N THR A 187 -13.86 -16.51 -6.25
CA THR A 187 -14.08 -16.71 -4.83
C THR A 187 -12.85 -16.34 -4.05
N VAL A 188 -13.01 -15.57 -2.96
CA VAL A 188 -11.97 -15.17 -2.03
C VAL A 188 -12.33 -15.68 -0.64
N VAL A 189 -11.35 -16.15 0.11
CA VAL A 189 -11.54 -16.51 1.51
C VAL A 189 -11.28 -15.28 2.39
N LEU A 190 -12.29 -14.87 3.13
CA LEU A 190 -12.26 -13.72 4.02
C LEU A 190 -12.74 -14.16 5.41
N ALA A 191 -11.90 -14.02 6.44
CA ALA A 191 -12.19 -14.44 7.81
C ALA A 191 -12.71 -15.90 7.96
N GLY A 192 -12.34 -16.77 7.03
CA GLY A 192 -12.77 -18.18 6.99
C GLY A 192 -13.99 -18.47 6.12
N ASP A 193 -14.68 -17.44 5.68
CA ASP A 193 -15.85 -17.55 4.76
C ASP A 193 -15.41 -17.39 3.30
N SER A 194 -16.08 -18.13 2.42
CA SER A 194 -15.87 -18.02 0.96
C SER A 194 -16.85 -16.99 0.38
N ILE A 195 -16.29 -15.88 -0.10
CA ILE A 195 -17.05 -14.78 -0.71
C ILE A 195 -16.81 -14.80 -2.22
N ARG A 196 -17.89 -14.81 -3.00
CA ARG A 196 -17.80 -14.64 -4.46
C ARG A 196 -17.86 -13.16 -4.80
N LEU A 197 -16.87 -12.69 -5.56
CA LEU A 197 -16.85 -11.33 -6.08
C LEU A 197 -17.87 -11.18 -7.20
N ASP A 198 -18.76 -10.20 -7.08
CA ASP A 198 -19.69 -9.78 -8.12
C ASP A 198 -19.35 -8.34 -8.50
N LEU A 199 -18.68 -8.16 -9.64
CA LEU A 199 -18.07 -6.88 -10.04
C LEU A 199 -18.62 -6.39 -11.40
N GLY A 200 -19.65 -7.04 -11.94
CA GLY A 200 -20.10 -6.85 -13.33
C GLY A 200 -20.50 -5.42 -13.69
N GLU A 201 -21.18 -4.71 -12.78
CA GLU A 201 -21.61 -3.31 -12.95
C GLU A 201 -21.06 -2.40 -11.83
N ALA A 202 -19.96 -2.80 -11.17
CA ALA A 202 -19.43 -2.09 -10.04
C ALA A 202 -18.91 -0.70 -10.41
N GLU A 203 -19.36 0.30 -9.66
CA GLU A 203 -18.82 1.66 -9.74
C GLU A 203 -17.42 1.69 -9.12
N THR A 204 -16.45 2.19 -9.85
CA THR A 204 -15.09 2.41 -9.34
C THR A 204 -15.00 3.79 -8.70
N VAL A 205 -14.61 3.83 -7.42
CA VAL A 205 -14.36 5.05 -6.68
C VAL A 205 -12.87 5.13 -6.34
N GLU A 206 -12.20 6.18 -6.78
CA GLU A 206 -10.80 6.44 -6.42
C GLU A 206 -10.76 7.03 -5.01
N GLY A 207 -9.91 6.45 -4.15
CA GLY A 207 -9.63 6.96 -2.82
C GLY A 207 -8.75 8.20 -2.85
N GLU A 208 -8.58 8.82 -1.71
CA GLU A 208 -7.78 10.04 -1.56
C GLU A 208 -6.26 9.78 -1.49
N ALA A 209 -5.84 8.52 -1.40
CA ALA A 209 -4.43 8.10 -1.40
C ALA A 209 -3.72 8.40 -2.73
N GLY A 210 -3.47 9.61 -2.99
CA GLY A 210 -2.86 10.12 -4.23
C GLY A 210 -3.25 11.56 -4.50
N ALA A 211 -4.29 12.03 -3.83
CA ALA A 211 -4.68 13.43 -3.76
C ALA A 211 -3.91 14.18 -2.66
N GLY A 212 -3.00 13.50 -1.95
CA GLY A 212 -2.21 14.11 -0.89
C GLY A 212 -1.60 15.41 -1.37
N GLN A 213 -2.18 16.52 -0.93
CA GLN A 213 -1.53 17.82 -1.03
C GLN A 213 -0.16 17.63 -0.37
N PRO A 214 0.95 17.76 -1.08
CA PRO A 214 2.25 17.57 -0.45
C PRO A 214 2.31 18.51 0.74
N GLU A 215 2.65 17.99 1.92
CA GLU A 215 2.72 18.80 3.18
C GLU A 215 3.50 20.10 2.98
N PHE A 216 4.44 20.12 2.04
CA PHE A 216 5.19 21.31 1.69
C PHE A 216 4.30 22.45 1.13
N LEU A 217 3.14 22.16 0.53
CA LEU A 217 2.23 23.19 0.03
C LEU A 217 1.66 24.04 1.18
N TRP A 218 1.39 23.44 2.34
CA TRP A 218 1.00 24.20 3.52
C TRP A 218 2.10 25.16 3.96
N TRP A 219 3.36 24.72 3.91
CA TRP A 219 4.52 25.57 4.18
C TRP A 219 4.71 26.65 3.12
N VAL A 220 4.44 26.35 1.84
CA VAL A 220 4.45 27.33 0.75
C VAL A 220 3.36 28.37 0.96
N TYR A 221 2.10 27.96 1.27
CA TYR A 221 1.02 28.89 1.56
C TYR A 221 1.28 29.70 2.83
N ALA A 222 1.80 29.08 3.88
CA ALA A 222 2.22 29.78 5.08
C ALA A 222 3.35 30.77 4.80
N GLY A 223 4.34 30.42 4.00
CA GLY A 223 5.43 31.29 3.56
C GLY A 223 4.94 32.46 2.71
N ILE A 224 4.05 32.21 1.76
CA ILE A 224 3.41 33.27 0.96
C ILE A 224 2.55 34.18 1.86
N GLY A 225 1.79 33.61 2.78
CA GLY A 225 0.99 34.37 3.75
C GLY A 225 1.84 35.26 4.62
N LEU A 226 2.99 34.77 5.11
CA LEU A 226 3.96 35.55 5.86
C LEU A 226 4.58 36.69 5.03
N LEU A 227 4.93 36.43 3.75
CA LEU A 227 5.45 37.46 2.85
C LEU A 227 4.41 38.54 2.57
N VAL A 228 3.16 38.18 2.33
CA VAL A 228 2.05 39.14 2.15
C VAL A 228 1.82 39.95 3.41
N PHE A 229 1.91 39.30 4.59
CA PHE A 229 1.76 39.98 5.88
C PHE A 229 2.92 40.96 6.13
N GLU A 230 4.17 40.61 5.75
CA GLU A 230 5.32 41.51 5.88
C GLU A 230 5.19 42.78 5.00
N ILE A 231 4.51 42.67 3.84
CA ILE A 231 4.20 43.83 3.00
C ILE A 231 3.21 44.79 3.71
N ILE A 232 2.25 44.22 4.47
CA ILE A 232 1.21 44.98 5.17
C ILE A 232 1.70 45.52 6.52
N ALA A 233 2.53 44.73 7.21
CA ALA A 233 3.10 45.03 8.52
C ALA A 233 4.62 44.79 8.54
N PRO A 234 5.41 45.73 7.93
CA PRO A 234 6.86 45.58 7.84
C PRO A 234 7.52 45.43 9.20
N GLY A 235 8.43 44.47 9.35
CA GLY A 235 9.17 44.21 10.60
C GLY A 235 8.61 43.07 11.45
N PHE A 236 7.48 42.46 11.09
CA PHE A 236 6.88 41.38 11.86
C PHE A 236 7.75 40.10 11.87
N ILE A 237 8.32 39.73 10.72
CA ILE A 237 9.22 38.59 10.61
C ILE A 237 10.50 38.83 11.43
N ALA A 238 11.06 40.04 11.36
CA ALA A 238 12.25 40.41 12.14
C ALA A 238 11.97 40.35 13.67
N MET A 239 10.75 40.69 14.11
CA MET A 239 10.34 40.61 15.50
C MET A 239 10.22 39.17 15.98
N PHE A 240 9.73 38.25 15.11
CA PHE A 240 9.58 36.83 15.45
C PHE A 240 10.94 36.12 15.58
N PHE A 241 11.88 36.38 14.66
CA PHE A 241 13.24 35.84 14.74
C PHE A 241 14.10 36.54 15.80
N GLY A 242 13.87 37.83 16.07
CA GLY A 242 14.56 38.55 17.12
C GLY A 242 14.17 38.11 18.55
N ALA A 243 12.92 37.72 18.77
CA ALA A 243 12.48 37.17 20.05
C ALA A 243 12.97 35.73 20.29
N GLY A 244 13.12 34.94 19.22
CA GLY A 244 13.65 33.57 19.32
C GLY A 244 15.15 33.45 19.56
N ALA A 245 15.91 34.55 19.40
CA ALA A 245 17.36 34.58 19.67
C ALA A 245 17.70 34.94 21.14
N LEU A 246 16.68 35.19 21.99
CA LEU A 246 16.82 35.56 23.40
C LEU A 246 16.44 34.42 24.36
N PHE A 247 16.12 33.23 23.86
CA PHE A 247 15.92 31.96 24.56
C PHE A 247 16.76 30.87 23.90
#